data_ba785638bd97d793361d5c7217e51f12
#
_entry.id   ba785638bd97d793361d5c7217e51f12
#
_cell.length_a   1.000
_cell.length_b   1.000
_cell.length_c   1.000
_cell.angle_alpha   90.00
_cell.angle_beta   90.00
_cell.angle_gamma   90.00
#
_symmetry.space_group_name_H-M   'P 1'
#
loop_
_entity.id
_entity.type
_entity.pdbx_description
1 polymer ?
#
loop_
_entity_poly.entity_id
_entity_poly.type
_entity_poly.pdbx_seq_one_letter_code
_entity_poly.pdbx_strand_id
1 'polypeptide(L)'
;MAKASKSSAYGKLIRILIVLFVLVVVCLTGYVLMDKSIVAQQDENKFRADQENAQRLLQYQQAKAEEAAQMNQSESLEWPKPAGEGTEILDLTGFPLVNAAKVQVSRKDLLMGGMLLLNHWHAQPADFPESELVSIVSVDKSVPVSGSNVRLFPNAVSALIEMLNAAKEDGLENFLIDEGFRASSTQQEYYDKEAARYAESLSGEPLKNKVRQTVNYPGTSEYQSGLSFRVDRYLRGNAEFNEAKFQTTPHSDWLLENSWEYGFVFRFPVEGYPNASVADKSYKTGESKKLSVYRYVGEVNAAVMHEMDLCMEEYIEYLVDHPHIALYENGVMKYEIVRMDIGASTGDVTVEIARSARDYSVSYDNMGGVIVCMSY
;
A
#
# COMPACT_ATOMS: atom_id res chain seq x y z
N MET A 1 -68.33 -14.50 -34.11
CA MET A 1 -67.93 -14.77 -32.70
C MET A 1 -66.45 -14.69 -32.43
N ALA A 2 -65.60 -14.14 -33.31
CA ALA A 2 -64.11 -14.10 -33.10
C ALA A 2 -63.51 -12.77 -32.56
N LYS A 3 -64.36 -11.71 -32.40
CA LYS A 3 -63.87 -10.38 -31.92
C LYS A 3 -63.77 -10.23 -30.39
N ALA A 4 -64.60 -10.99 -29.64
CA ALA A 4 -64.61 -10.88 -28.16
C ALA A 4 -63.43 -11.56 -27.45
N SER A 5 -62.79 -12.58 -28.06
CA SER A 5 -61.72 -13.32 -27.49
C SER A 5 -60.39 -12.54 -27.50
N LYS A 6 -60.12 -11.70 -28.53
CA LYS A 6 -58.88 -10.87 -28.61
C LYS A 6 -58.84 -9.74 -27.59
N SER A 7 -59.96 -9.09 -27.28
CA SER A 7 -60.06 -8.01 -26.28
C SER A 7 -59.72 -8.49 -24.86
N SER A 8 -60.09 -9.70 -24.48
CA SER A 8 -59.76 -10.30 -23.18
C SER A 8 -58.26 -10.66 -23.03
N ALA A 9 -57.63 -11.10 -24.13
CA ALA A 9 -56.21 -11.42 -24.12
C ALA A 9 -55.32 -10.16 -24.00
N TYR A 10 -55.66 -9.08 -24.72
CA TYR A 10 -54.94 -7.79 -24.60
C TYR A 10 -55.09 -7.19 -23.19
N GLY A 11 -56.27 -7.28 -22.55
CA GLY A 11 -56.46 -6.81 -21.19
C GLY A 11 -55.65 -7.59 -20.16
N LYS A 12 -55.46 -8.90 -20.35
CA LYS A 12 -54.57 -9.70 -19.50
C LYS A 12 -53.09 -9.35 -19.72
N LEU A 13 -52.64 -9.17 -20.97
CA LEU A 13 -51.29 -8.77 -21.31
C LEU A 13 -50.92 -7.42 -20.73
N ILE A 14 -51.80 -6.41 -20.83
CA ILE A 14 -51.59 -5.09 -20.24
C ILE A 14 -51.47 -5.17 -18.71
N ARG A 15 -52.28 -5.99 -18.04
CA ARG A 15 -52.14 -6.18 -16.57
C ARG A 15 -50.84 -6.84 -16.20
N ILE A 16 -50.34 -7.81 -16.94
CA ILE A 16 -49.02 -8.45 -16.72
C ILE A 16 -47.93 -7.43 -16.91
N LEU A 17 -47.96 -6.62 -17.97
CA LEU A 17 -46.98 -5.56 -18.22
C LEU A 17 -46.94 -4.49 -17.12
N ILE A 18 -48.11 -4.10 -16.61
CA ILE A 18 -48.20 -3.15 -15.48
C ILE A 18 -47.60 -3.77 -14.21
N VAL A 19 -47.88 -5.04 -13.91
CA VAL A 19 -47.29 -5.73 -12.75
C VAL A 19 -45.76 -5.85 -12.89
N LEU A 20 -45.29 -6.22 -14.06
CA LEU A 20 -43.84 -6.26 -14.33
C LEU A 20 -43.17 -4.89 -14.21
N PHE A 21 -43.80 -3.83 -14.73
CA PHE A 21 -43.29 -2.46 -14.60
C PHE A 21 -43.27 -2.02 -13.13
N VAL A 22 -44.30 -2.30 -12.34
CA VAL A 22 -44.33 -2.00 -10.91
C VAL A 22 -43.22 -2.79 -10.17
N LEU A 23 -43.00 -4.06 -10.49
CA LEU A 23 -41.92 -4.86 -9.92
C LEU A 23 -40.55 -4.28 -10.24
N VAL A 24 -40.31 -3.89 -11.49
CA VAL A 24 -39.04 -3.24 -11.90
C VAL A 24 -38.83 -1.93 -11.14
N VAL A 25 -39.89 -1.09 -11.01
CA VAL A 25 -39.80 0.16 -10.25
C VAL A 25 -39.50 -0.09 -8.77
N VAL A 26 -40.14 -1.09 -8.16
CA VAL A 26 -39.91 -1.49 -6.76
C VAL A 26 -38.51 -2.03 -6.59
N CYS A 27 -37.98 -2.84 -7.52
CA CYS A 27 -36.62 -3.33 -7.50
C CYS A 27 -35.60 -2.20 -7.66
N LEU A 28 -35.81 -1.27 -8.59
CA LEU A 28 -34.93 -0.12 -8.80
C LEU A 28 -34.92 0.83 -7.60
N THR A 29 -36.10 1.12 -7.01
CA THR A 29 -36.15 1.93 -5.79
C THR A 29 -35.51 1.23 -4.60
N GLY A 30 -35.70 -0.08 -4.46
CA GLY A 30 -35.04 -0.90 -3.46
C GLY A 30 -33.54 -0.89 -3.64
N TYR A 31 -33.04 -1.00 -4.88
CA TYR A 31 -31.61 -0.92 -5.20
C TYR A 31 -31.02 0.44 -4.84
N VAL A 32 -31.67 1.55 -5.23
CA VAL A 32 -31.19 2.91 -4.91
C VAL A 32 -31.20 3.18 -3.40
N LEU A 33 -32.21 2.68 -2.67
CA LEU A 33 -32.26 2.81 -1.22
C LEU A 33 -31.17 1.95 -0.53
N MET A 34 -30.91 0.76 -1.05
CA MET A 34 -29.82 -0.10 -0.57
C MET A 34 -28.46 0.54 -0.81
N ASP A 35 -28.23 1.09 -2.01
CA ASP A 35 -26.97 1.75 -2.36
C ASP A 35 -26.71 2.97 -1.44
N LYS A 36 -27.72 3.80 -1.21
CA LYS A 36 -27.64 4.92 -0.25
C LYS A 36 -27.38 4.46 1.18
N SER A 37 -28.00 3.36 1.62
CA SER A 37 -27.77 2.83 2.96
C SER A 37 -26.37 2.25 3.11
N ILE A 38 -25.83 1.67 2.04
CA ILE A 38 -24.48 1.14 1.96
C ILE A 38 -23.44 2.25 2.05
N VAL A 39 -23.61 3.34 1.29
CA VAL A 39 -22.73 4.52 1.34
C VAL A 39 -22.79 5.17 2.73
N ALA A 40 -23.98 5.35 3.29
CA ALA A 40 -24.14 5.91 4.64
C ALA A 40 -23.49 5.04 5.72
N GLN A 41 -23.52 3.72 5.59
CA GLN A 41 -22.88 2.80 6.53
C GLN A 41 -21.36 2.76 6.36
N GLN A 42 -20.86 2.95 5.14
CA GLN A 42 -19.44 3.13 4.88
C GLN A 42 -18.92 4.43 5.48
N ASP A 43 -19.64 5.52 5.29
CA ASP A 43 -19.31 6.82 5.88
C ASP A 43 -19.35 6.75 7.40
N GLU A 44 -20.30 6.05 7.99
CA GLU A 44 -20.39 5.83 9.44
C GLU A 44 -19.23 4.96 9.95
N ASN A 45 -18.88 3.89 9.24
CA ASN A 45 -17.76 3.04 9.62
C ASN A 45 -16.42 3.76 9.47
N LYS A 46 -16.25 4.56 8.41
CA LYS A 46 -15.08 5.43 8.24
C LYS A 46 -15.00 6.47 9.34
N PHE A 47 -16.09 7.17 9.62
CA PHE A 47 -16.17 8.16 10.70
C PHE A 47 -15.85 7.54 12.07
N ARG A 48 -16.31 6.31 12.34
CA ARG A 48 -16.02 5.58 13.58
C ARG A 48 -14.54 5.19 13.66
N ALA A 49 -13.98 4.66 12.56
CA ALA A 49 -12.56 4.35 12.49
C ALA A 49 -11.67 5.59 12.65
N ASP A 50 -12.05 6.70 12.00
CA ASP A 50 -11.35 7.99 12.13
C ASP A 50 -11.44 8.53 13.57
N GLN A 51 -12.60 8.37 14.25
CA GLN A 51 -12.74 8.74 15.65
C GLN A 51 -11.91 7.85 16.59
N GLU A 52 -11.92 6.54 16.37
CA GLU A 52 -11.12 5.60 17.17
C GLU A 52 -9.63 5.87 16.99
N ASN A 53 -9.18 6.12 15.76
CA ASN A 53 -7.80 6.49 15.47
C ASN A 53 -7.42 7.84 16.10
N ALA A 54 -8.31 8.84 16.01
CA ALA A 54 -8.09 10.14 16.64
C ALA A 54 -8.01 10.03 18.19
N GLN A 55 -8.85 9.18 18.79
CA GLN A 55 -8.79 8.93 20.23
C GLN A 55 -7.50 8.21 20.64
N ARG A 56 -7.08 7.19 19.89
CA ARG A 56 -5.81 6.48 20.10
C ARG A 56 -4.62 7.42 19.97
N LEU A 57 -4.62 8.28 18.95
CA LEU A 57 -3.58 9.28 18.73
C LEU A 57 -3.53 10.29 19.88
N LEU A 58 -4.69 10.78 20.35
CA LEU A 58 -4.77 11.70 21.50
C LEU A 58 -4.25 11.05 22.79
N GLN A 59 -4.64 9.79 23.06
CA GLN A 59 -4.15 9.04 24.21
C GLN A 59 -2.63 8.83 24.14
N TYR A 60 -2.12 8.51 22.94
CA TYR A 60 -0.69 8.36 22.70
C TYR A 60 0.06 9.68 22.93
N GLN A 61 -0.44 10.79 22.38
CA GLN A 61 0.16 12.11 22.60
C GLN A 61 0.15 12.53 24.08
N GLN A 62 -0.91 12.20 24.81
CA GLN A 62 -0.99 12.44 26.24
C GLN A 62 0.02 11.59 27.03
N ALA A 63 0.11 10.30 26.71
CA ALA A 63 1.09 9.41 27.33
C ALA A 63 2.53 9.86 27.05
N LYS A 64 2.83 10.26 25.81
CA LYS A 64 4.15 10.81 25.44
C LYS A 64 4.45 12.15 26.10
N ALA A 65 3.46 13.02 26.28
CA ALA A 65 3.64 14.28 27.01
C ALA A 65 3.92 14.04 28.50
N GLU A 66 3.27 13.04 29.11
CA GLU A 66 3.52 12.63 30.49
C GLU A 66 4.90 12.00 30.64
N GLU A 67 5.32 11.15 29.70
CA GLU A 67 6.65 10.53 29.65
C GLU A 67 7.75 11.58 29.47
N ALA A 68 7.58 12.54 28.56
CA ALA A 68 8.48 13.66 28.35
C ALA A 68 8.55 14.59 29.57
N ALA A 69 7.44 14.79 30.29
CA ALA A 69 7.43 15.56 31.53
C ALA A 69 8.17 14.83 32.67
N GLN A 70 8.13 13.49 32.70
CA GLN A 70 8.90 12.68 33.64
C GLN A 70 10.39 12.64 33.29
N MET A 71 10.75 12.58 32.00
CA MET A 71 12.14 12.65 31.52
C MET A 71 12.82 13.98 31.84
N ASN A 72 12.09 15.11 31.78
CA ASN A 72 12.64 16.43 32.14
C ASN A 72 13.03 16.57 33.60
N GLN A 73 12.82 15.57 34.45
CA GLN A 73 13.23 15.56 35.85
C GLN A 73 14.50 14.73 36.18
N SER A 74 15.09 14.02 35.22
CA SER A 74 16.29 13.22 35.50
C SER A 74 17.25 13.15 34.34
N GLU A 75 18.47 13.59 34.57
CA GLU A 75 19.72 13.27 33.88
C GLU A 75 19.89 13.74 32.43
N SER A 76 21.09 14.22 32.12
CA SER A 76 21.58 14.43 30.76
C SER A 76 21.47 13.12 29.96
N LEU A 77 20.51 13.04 29.04
CA LEU A 77 20.40 11.92 28.09
C LEU A 77 21.73 11.77 27.35
N GLU A 78 22.46 10.72 27.63
CA GLU A 78 23.60 10.36 26.79
C GLU A 78 23.07 9.75 25.48
N TRP A 79 23.62 10.19 24.35
CA TRP A 79 23.32 9.60 23.06
C TRP A 79 23.58 8.11 23.08
N PRO A 80 22.66 7.26 22.60
CA PRO A 80 22.91 5.85 22.45
C PRO A 80 24.14 5.64 21.58
N LYS A 81 25.01 4.72 21.97
CA LYS A 81 26.24 4.40 21.22
C LYS A 81 26.07 3.04 20.58
N PRO A 82 26.34 2.93 19.27
CA PRO A 82 26.30 1.64 18.59
C PRO A 82 27.34 0.67 19.18
N ALA A 83 27.04 -0.62 19.13
CA ALA A 83 27.92 -1.68 19.61
C ALA A 83 29.26 -1.77 18.83
N GLY A 84 29.28 -1.25 17.60
CA GLY A 84 30.49 -1.12 16.80
C GLY A 84 30.75 -2.24 15.80
N GLU A 85 29.98 -3.33 15.84
CA GLU A 85 30.04 -4.44 14.89
C GLU A 85 28.64 -4.82 14.39
N GLY A 86 28.53 -5.15 13.09
CA GLY A 86 27.28 -5.55 12.45
C GLY A 86 26.31 -4.38 12.18
N THR A 87 25.06 -4.73 11.90
CA THR A 87 23.96 -3.78 11.70
C THR A 87 23.18 -3.63 13.01
N GLU A 88 22.87 -2.40 13.38
CA GLU A 88 22.14 -2.09 14.60
C GLU A 88 21.18 -0.91 14.36
N ILE A 89 19.96 -1.02 14.88
CA ILE A 89 18.99 0.07 14.86
C ILE A 89 18.87 0.63 16.28
N LEU A 90 19.17 1.93 16.42
CA LEU A 90 19.06 2.65 17.68
C LEU A 90 17.81 3.51 17.71
N ASP A 91 17.08 3.46 18.83
CA ASP A 91 16.01 4.39 19.13
C ASP A 91 16.60 5.71 19.61
N LEU A 92 16.35 6.77 18.85
CA LEU A 92 16.75 8.14 19.14
C LEU A 92 15.55 9.00 19.54
N THR A 93 14.44 8.39 19.88
CA THR A 93 13.24 9.10 20.37
C THR A 93 13.61 10.00 21.57
N GLY A 94 13.23 11.28 21.49
CA GLY A 94 13.63 12.28 22.47
C GLY A 94 14.95 13.02 22.18
N PHE A 95 15.74 12.55 21.23
CA PHE A 95 16.92 13.29 20.75
C PHE A 95 16.55 14.12 19.51
N PRO A 96 16.95 15.41 19.47
CA PRO A 96 16.70 16.26 18.30
C PRO A 96 17.66 15.92 17.15
N LEU A 97 17.25 16.18 15.90
CA LEU A 97 18.16 16.18 14.77
C LEU A 97 19.30 17.18 14.99
N VAL A 98 20.52 16.72 14.74
CA VAL A 98 21.73 17.54 14.88
C VAL A 98 21.86 18.46 13.67
N ASN A 99 22.01 19.79 13.93
CA ASN A 99 22.25 20.79 12.89
C ASN A 99 21.22 20.74 11.74
N ALA A 100 19.93 20.67 12.09
CA ALA A 100 18.87 20.55 11.12
C ALA A 100 18.60 21.84 10.31
N ALA A 101 18.11 21.65 9.08
CA ALA A 101 17.57 22.70 8.23
C ALA A 101 16.10 22.41 7.92
N LYS A 102 15.28 23.45 7.85
CA LYS A 102 13.89 23.33 7.44
C LYS A 102 13.78 23.29 5.93
N VAL A 103 13.02 22.33 5.43
CA VAL A 103 12.73 22.13 4.00
C VAL A 103 11.22 22.01 3.82
N GLN A 104 10.68 22.74 2.86
CA GLN A 104 9.27 22.61 2.48
C GLN A 104 9.13 21.53 1.41
N VAL A 105 8.22 20.59 1.64
CA VAL A 105 7.92 19.47 0.74
C VAL A 105 6.47 19.60 0.27
N SER A 106 6.26 19.50 -1.02
CA SER A 106 4.92 19.60 -1.59
C SER A 106 4.07 18.37 -1.26
N ARG A 107 2.77 18.57 -1.13
CA ARG A 107 1.84 17.46 -0.90
C ARG A 107 1.96 16.38 -1.97
N LYS A 108 2.16 16.78 -3.22
CA LYS A 108 2.38 15.87 -4.34
C LYS A 108 3.61 14.98 -4.12
N ASP A 109 4.75 15.56 -3.76
CA ASP A 109 5.99 14.81 -3.52
C ASP A 109 5.84 13.86 -2.32
N LEU A 110 5.13 14.28 -1.27
CA LEU A 110 4.80 13.42 -0.13
C LEU A 110 4.03 12.17 -0.54
N LEU A 111 3.07 12.29 -1.46
CA LEU A 111 2.24 11.17 -1.93
C LEU A 111 3.00 10.21 -2.86
N MET A 112 4.10 10.66 -3.47
CA MET A 112 4.97 9.86 -4.34
C MET A 112 6.14 9.22 -3.60
N GLY A 113 6.31 9.53 -2.32
CA GLY A 113 7.53 9.26 -1.57
C GLY A 113 7.82 7.81 -1.16
N GLY A 114 6.95 6.84 -1.37
CA GLY A 114 7.20 5.43 -1.07
C GLY A 114 6.36 4.88 0.08
N MET A 115 6.12 5.62 1.15
CA MET A 115 5.47 5.10 2.36
C MET A 115 3.94 5.28 2.41
N LEU A 116 3.31 5.73 1.32
CA LEU A 116 1.85 5.86 1.23
C LEU A 116 1.16 4.49 1.46
N LEU A 117 0.68 4.23 2.65
CA LEU A 117 -0.01 2.99 3.01
C LEU A 117 -1.40 2.93 2.36
N LEU A 118 -1.64 1.91 1.56
CA LEU A 118 -2.97 1.55 1.05
C LEU A 118 -3.31 0.12 1.46
N ASN A 119 -4.43 -0.06 2.14
CA ASN A 119 -4.97 -1.35 2.53
C ASN A 119 -6.46 -1.22 2.88
N HIS A 120 -7.09 -2.23 3.46
CA HIS A 120 -8.51 -2.21 3.83
C HIS A 120 -8.92 -1.03 4.71
N TRP A 121 -8.00 -0.49 5.49
CA TRP A 121 -8.24 0.55 6.49
C TRP A 121 -7.76 1.93 6.04
N HIS A 122 -6.89 1.98 5.01
CA HIS A 122 -6.24 3.20 4.53
C HIS A 122 -6.50 3.37 3.05
N ALA A 123 -7.46 4.24 2.73
CA ALA A 123 -7.84 4.51 1.35
C ALA A 123 -6.87 5.48 0.66
N GLN A 124 -6.80 5.39 -0.66
CA GLN A 124 -6.07 6.33 -1.51
C GLN A 124 -6.57 7.76 -1.26
N PRO A 125 -5.68 8.72 -1.01
CA PRO A 125 -6.05 10.12 -0.90
C PRO A 125 -6.74 10.65 -2.15
N ALA A 126 -7.71 11.58 -1.97
CA ALA A 126 -8.47 12.15 -3.08
C ALA A 126 -7.60 12.98 -4.05
N ASP A 127 -6.48 13.51 -3.57
CA ASP A 127 -5.49 14.30 -4.29
C ASP A 127 -4.32 13.45 -4.83
N PHE A 128 -4.53 12.14 -4.97
CA PHE A 128 -3.52 11.23 -5.49
C PHE A 128 -3.02 11.67 -6.88
N PRO A 129 -1.70 11.83 -7.10
CA PRO A 129 -1.14 12.43 -8.30
C PRO A 129 -1.01 11.42 -9.45
N GLU A 130 -2.12 10.85 -9.94
CA GLU A 130 -2.13 9.85 -11.02
C GLU A 130 -1.44 10.32 -12.30
N SER A 131 -1.44 11.63 -12.57
CA SER A 131 -0.79 12.23 -13.75
C SER A 131 0.73 12.09 -13.75
N GLU A 132 1.34 11.86 -12.58
CA GLU A 132 2.80 11.70 -12.44
C GLU A 132 3.27 10.26 -12.74
N LEU A 133 2.35 9.33 -12.90
CA LEU A 133 2.68 7.94 -13.24
C LEU A 133 3.24 7.83 -14.66
N VAL A 134 4.35 7.12 -14.80
CA VAL A 134 4.99 6.88 -16.07
C VAL A 134 4.90 5.41 -16.48
N SER A 135 4.78 5.13 -17.77
CA SER A 135 4.86 3.77 -18.28
C SER A 135 6.30 3.27 -18.21
N ILE A 136 6.52 2.09 -17.65
CA ILE A 136 7.85 1.47 -17.54
C ILE A 136 8.54 1.43 -18.91
N VAL A 137 7.85 0.96 -19.96
CA VAL A 137 8.41 0.86 -21.32
C VAL A 137 8.68 2.23 -21.98
N SER A 138 8.15 3.32 -21.45
CA SER A 138 8.50 4.65 -21.93
C SER A 138 9.83 5.15 -21.38
N VAL A 139 10.23 4.63 -20.23
CA VAL A 139 11.52 4.92 -19.58
C VAL A 139 12.59 3.96 -20.08
N ASP A 140 12.31 2.65 -20.02
CA ASP A 140 13.20 1.63 -20.54
C ASP A 140 12.42 0.52 -21.26
N LYS A 141 12.66 0.40 -22.57
CA LYS A 141 12.01 -0.61 -23.43
C LYS A 141 12.55 -2.03 -23.23
N SER A 142 13.67 -2.18 -22.53
CA SER A 142 14.27 -3.48 -22.27
C SER A 142 13.59 -4.22 -21.12
N VAL A 143 12.86 -3.53 -20.24
CA VAL A 143 12.13 -4.14 -19.15
C VAL A 143 10.93 -4.92 -19.68
N PRO A 144 10.87 -6.24 -19.45
CA PRO A 144 9.75 -7.05 -19.92
C PRO A 144 8.49 -6.74 -19.10
N VAL A 145 7.44 -6.32 -19.77
CA VAL A 145 6.14 -6.00 -19.16
C VAL A 145 5.00 -6.75 -19.86
N SER A 146 3.97 -7.09 -19.11
CA SER A 146 2.74 -7.68 -19.66
C SER A 146 1.83 -6.58 -20.21
N GLY A 147 1.99 -6.25 -21.48
CA GLY A 147 1.26 -5.16 -22.11
C GLY A 147 2.02 -3.82 -22.08
N SER A 148 1.47 -2.80 -22.74
CA SER A 148 2.18 -1.54 -22.97
C SER A 148 1.94 -0.48 -21.89
N ASN A 149 1.07 -0.73 -20.93
CA ASN A 149 0.59 0.31 -19.99
C ASN A 149 0.80 -0.06 -18.50
N VAL A 150 1.87 -0.77 -18.19
CA VAL A 150 2.28 -0.95 -16.80
C VAL A 150 2.96 0.34 -16.34
N ARG A 151 2.33 1.03 -15.38
CA ARG A 151 2.74 2.35 -14.90
C ARG A 151 3.10 2.29 -13.41
N LEU A 152 4.13 3.05 -13.03
CA LEU A 152 4.51 3.33 -11.65
C LEU A 152 4.95 4.80 -11.52
N PHE A 153 5.19 5.27 -10.32
CA PHE A 153 5.85 6.57 -10.12
C PHE A 153 7.32 6.50 -10.59
N PRO A 154 7.89 7.63 -11.05
CA PRO A 154 9.23 7.68 -11.63
C PRO A 154 10.34 7.09 -10.74
N ASN A 155 10.30 7.36 -9.43
CA ASN A 155 11.25 6.82 -8.46
C ASN A 155 11.19 5.29 -8.38
N ALA A 156 10.00 4.71 -8.34
CA ALA A 156 9.82 3.25 -8.35
C ALA A 156 10.26 2.63 -9.69
N VAL A 157 10.05 3.33 -10.83
CA VAL A 157 10.53 2.84 -12.14
C VAL A 157 12.06 2.84 -12.20
N SER A 158 12.72 3.91 -11.74
CA SER A 158 14.18 3.99 -11.73
C SER A 158 14.79 2.88 -10.86
N ALA A 159 14.30 2.71 -9.65
CA ALA A 159 14.73 1.66 -8.73
C ALA A 159 14.49 0.25 -9.30
N LEU A 160 13.33 0.03 -9.95
CA LEU A 160 13.03 -1.25 -10.62
C LEU A 160 14.03 -1.56 -11.72
N ILE A 161 14.38 -0.58 -12.55
CA ILE A 161 15.37 -0.76 -13.63
C ILE A 161 16.73 -1.11 -13.05
N GLU A 162 17.18 -0.42 -12.00
CA GLU A 162 18.45 -0.69 -11.30
C GLU A 162 18.45 -2.11 -10.72
N MET A 163 17.40 -2.51 -10.03
CA MET A 163 17.23 -3.86 -9.47
C MET A 163 17.29 -4.95 -10.54
N LEU A 164 16.57 -4.78 -11.66
CA LEU A 164 16.56 -5.77 -12.74
C LEU A 164 17.91 -5.84 -13.47
N ASN A 165 18.64 -4.73 -13.59
CA ASN A 165 20.00 -4.73 -14.15
C ASN A 165 20.97 -5.47 -13.24
N ALA A 166 20.90 -5.29 -11.93
CA ALA A 166 21.72 -6.04 -10.98
C ALA A 166 21.40 -7.54 -11.01
N ALA A 167 20.13 -7.92 -11.03
CA ALA A 167 19.75 -9.32 -11.20
C ALA A 167 20.29 -9.93 -12.51
N LYS A 168 20.32 -9.15 -13.58
CA LYS A 168 20.89 -9.58 -14.87
C LYS A 168 22.41 -9.74 -14.77
N GLU A 169 23.12 -8.89 -14.05
CA GLU A 169 24.57 -9.04 -13.80
C GLU A 169 24.85 -10.33 -13.03
N ASP A 170 23.94 -10.77 -12.17
CA ASP A 170 23.98 -12.05 -11.45
C ASP A 170 23.46 -13.23 -12.29
N GLY A 171 23.17 -13.02 -13.58
CA GLY A 171 22.76 -14.05 -14.54
C GLY A 171 21.27 -14.37 -14.55
N LEU A 172 20.45 -13.55 -13.89
CA LEU A 172 18.99 -13.73 -13.83
C LEU A 172 18.28 -12.77 -14.79
N GLU A 173 17.84 -13.30 -15.92
CA GLU A 173 17.09 -12.57 -16.94
C GLU A 173 15.64 -13.07 -17.02
N ASN A 174 14.84 -12.40 -17.85
CA ASN A 174 13.46 -12.79 -18.16
C ASN A 174 12.47 -12.64 -17.01
N PHE A 175 12.69 -11.70 -16.11
CA PHE A 175 11.62 -11.19 -15.25
C PHE A 175 10.49 -10.63 -16.11
N LEU A 176 9.27 -10.74 -15.65
CA LEU A 176 8.08 -10.16 -16.28
C LEU A 176 7.34 -9.30 -15.25
N ILE A 177 7.20 -8.01 -15.50
CA ILE A 177 6.34 -7.14 -14.69
C ILE A 177 4.94 -7.21 -15.30
N ASP A 178 4.05 -7.94 -14.67
CA ASP A 178 2.74 -8.24 -15.26
C ASP A 178 1.61 -7.32 -14.76
N GLU A 179 1.80 -6.60 -13.67
CA GLU A 179 0.87 -5.60 -13.20
C GLU A 179 1.61 -4.48 -12.43
N GLY A 180 1.16 -3.24 -12.59
CA GLY A 180 1.58 -2.07 -11.83
C GLY A 180 0.36 -1.29 -11.34
N PHE A 181 0.34 0.04 -11.57
CA PHE A 181 -0.79 0.87 -11.16
C PHE A 181 -2.10 0.45 -11.83
N ARG A 182 -3.13 0.34 -11.02
CA ARG A 182 -4.50 0.04 -11.42
C ARG A 182 -5.40 1.23 -11.14
N ALA A 183 -6.00 1.81 -12.20
CA ALA A 183 -6.95 2.91 -12.06
C ALA A 183 -8.20 2.49 -11.25
N SER A 184 -8.83 3.44 -10.57
CA SER A 184 -10.02 3.19 -9.76
C SER A 184 -11.17 2.57 -10.55
N SER A 185 -11.36 2.96 -11.82
CA SER A 185 -12.36 2.35 -12.71
C SER A 185 -12.10 0.86 -12.96
N THR A 186 -10.86 0.48 -13.20
CA THR A 186 -10.47 -0.93 -13.39
C THR A 186 -10.61 -1.73 -12.09
N GLN A 187 -10.26 -1.14 -10.95
CA GLN A 187 -10.47 -1.78 -9.66
C GLN A 187 -11.97 -1.98 -9.37
N GLN A 188 -12.81 -1.02 -9.76
CA GLN A 188 -14.27 -1.13 -9.65
C GLN A 188 -14.80 -2.27 -10.52
N GLU A 189 -14.36 -2.37 -11.76
CA GLU A 189 -14.75 -3.47 -12.65
C GLU A 189 -14.40 -4.85 -12.08
N TYR A 190 -13.22 -5.00 -11.47
CA TYR A 190 -12.82 -6.24 -10.81
C TYR A 190 -13.68 -6.54 -9.60
N TYR A 191 -13.97 -5.51 -8.79
CA TYR A 191 -14.83 -5.64 -7.63
C TYR A 191 -16.25 -6.06 -8.00
N ASP A 192 -16.85 -5.39 -8.99
CA ASP A 192 -18.20 -5.69 -9.48
C ASP A 192 -18.30 -7.08 -10.09
N LYS A 193 -17.29 -7.47 -10.85
CA LYS A 193 -17.20 -8.83 -11.43
C LYS A 193 -17.13 -9.91 -10.35
N GLU A 194 -16.36 -9.68 -9.30
CA GLU A 194 -16.28 -10.62 -8.19
C GLU A 194 -17.58 -10.61 -7.36
N ALA A 195 -18.17 -9.44 -7.12
CA ALA A 195 -19.45 -9.31 -6.43
C ALA A 195 -20.58 -10.06 -7.15
N ALA A 196 -20.63 -9.97 -8.46
CA ALA A 196 -21.62 -10.67 -9.26
C ALA A 196 -21.60 -12.20 -9.09
N ARG A 197 -20.44 -12.79 -8.73
CA ARG A 197 -20.30 -14.25 -8.49
C ARG A 197 -21.07 -14.73 -7.27
N TYR A 198 -21.33 -13.84 -6.32
CA TYR A 198 -21.96 -14.18 -5.04
C TYR A 198 -23.31 -13.48 -4.84
N ALA A 199 -23.72 -12.58 -5.74
CA ALA A 199 -24.92 -11.75 -5.61
C ALA A 199 -26.25 -12.55 -5.55
N GLU A 200 -26.26 -13.77 -6.07
CA GLU A 200 -27.45 -14.66 -5.96
C GLU A 200 -27.62 -15.23 -4.55
N SER A 201 -26.53 -15.39 -3.79
CA SER A 201 -26.55 -16.03 -2.46
C SER A 201 -26.27 -15.08 -1.32
N LEU A 202 -25.64 -13.95 -1.56
CA LEU A 202 -25.22 -12.98 -0.57
C LEU A 202 -25.62 -11.56 -0.97
N SER A 203 -25.92 -10.73 0.03
CA SER A 203 -26.19 -9.30 -0.17
C SER A 203 -25.69 -8.48 1.02
N GLY A 204 -25.52 -7.16 0.86
CA GLY A 204 -25.08 -6.26 1.92
C GLY A 204 -23.67 -6.58 2.43
N GLU A 205 -23.43 -6.46 3.75
CA GLU A 205 -22.13 -6.70 4.35
C GLU A 205 -21.57 -8.13 4.15
N PRO A 206 -22.35 -9.22 4.24
CA PRO A 206 -21.86 -10.55 3.90
C PRO A 206 -21.28 -10.66 2.48
N LEU A 207 -21.89 -10.02 1.49
CA LEU A 207 -21.38 -9.97 0.12
C LEU A 207 -20.08 -9.21 0.06
N LYS A 208 -20.01 -8.01 0.64
CA LYS A 208 -18.81 -7.18 0.68
C LYS A 208 -17.63 -7.90 1.35
N ASN A 209 -17.87 -8.52 2.48
CA ASN A 209 -16.87 -9.30 3.20
C ASN A 209 -16.36 -10.50 2.40
N LYS A 210 -17.25 -11.12 1.61
CA LYS A 210 -16.86 -12.22 0.72
C LYS A 210 -16.01 -11.73 -0.46
N VAL A 211 -16.42 -10.66 -1.12
CA VAL A 211 -15.69 -10.07 -2.25
C VAL A 211 -14.30 -9.59 -1.81
N ARG A 212 -14.22 -8.93 -0.65
CA ARG A 212 -12.99 -8.40 -0.09
C ARG A 212 -11.90 -9.45 0.16
N GLN A 213 -12.28 -10.72 0.36
CA GLN A 213 -11.34 -11.83 0.45
C GLN A 213 -10.58 -12.07 -0.87
N THR A 214 -11.08 -11.55 -1.98
CA THR A 214 -10.54 -11.79 -3.32
C THR A 214 -10.15 -10.49 -4.03
N VAL A 215 -10.96 -9.43 -3.91
CA VAL A 215 -10.75 -8.15 -4.57
C VAL A 215 -10.98 -7.02 -3.56
N ASN A 216 -9.97 -6.19 -3.39
CA ASN A 216 -10.06 -5.03 -2.51
C ASN A 216 -11.06 -4.01 -3.06
N TYR A 217 -11.72 -3.28 -2.16
CA TYR A 217 -12.59 -2.18 -2.53
C TYR A 217 -11.80 -1.11 -3.33
N PRO A 218 -12.42 -0.45 -4.33
CA PRO A 218 -11.78 0.65 -5.03
C PRO A 218 -11.28 1.73 -4.06
N GLY A 219 -10.05 2.17 -4.27
CA GLY A 219 -9.36 3.08 -3.37
C GLY A 219 -8.56 2.41 -2.25
N THR A 220 -8.70 1.09 -2.03
CA THR A 220 -7.99 0.38 -0.94
C THR A 220 -7.09 -0.75 -1.43
N SER A 221 -6.85 -0.80 -2.73
CA SER A 221 -5.97 -1.80 -3.33
C SER A 221 -4.53 -1.31 -3.38
N GLU A 222 -3.58 -2.16 -3.00
CA GLU A 222 -2.15 -1.89 -3.13
C GLU A 222 -1.76 -1.48 -4.55
N TYR A 223 -2.37 -2.07 -5.57
CA TYR A 223 -2.15 -1.69 -6.97
C TYR A 223 -2.58 -0.25 -7.32
N GLN A 224 -3.27 0.45 -6.43
CA GLN A 224 -3.61 1.86 -6.61
C GLN A 224 -2.59 2.81 -5.97
N SER A 225 -1.49 2.28 -5.42
CA SER A 225 -0.40 3.09 -4.83
C SER A 225 0.50 3.75 -5.87
N GLY A 226 0.61 3.18 -7.08
CA GLY A 226 1.61 3.60 -8.06
C GLY A 226 3.05 3.22 -7.70
N LEU A 227 3.24 2.41 -6.65
CA LEU A 227 4.53 2.06 -6.07
C LEU A 227 4.75 0.54 -6.01
N SER A 228 3.74 -0.25 -6.40
CA SER A 228 3.79 -1.71 -6.34
C SER A 228 3.64 -2.33 -7.71
N PHE A 229 4.33 -3.45 -7.89
CA PHE A 229 4.20 -4.26 -9.09
C PHE A 229 4.08 -5.73 -8.72
N ARG A 230 3.42 -6.48 -9.59
CA ARG A 230 3.46 -7.94 -9.55
C ARG A 230 4.53 -8.43 -10.51
N VAL A 231 5.31 -9.40 -10.06
CA VAL A 231 6.40 -9.98 -10.84
C VAL A 231 6.17 -11.46 -11.06
N ASP A 232 6.53 -11.89 -12.25
CA ASP A 232 6.66 -13.27 -12.68
C ASP A 232 7.89 -13.37 -13.60
N ARG A 233 8.00 -14.43 -14.37
CA ARG A 233 9.04 -14.62 -15.37
C ARG A 233 8.47 -15.14 -16.68
N TYR A 234 9.07 -14.74 -17.78
CA TYR A 234 8.63 -15.17 -19.09
C TYR A 234 9.78 -15.32 -20.08
N LEU A 235 9.86 -16.48 -20.73
CA LEU A 235 10.76 -16.75 -21.82
C LEU A 235 9.97 -17.29 -23.01
N ARG A 236 10.00 -16.55 -24.12
CA ARG A 236 9.26 -16.93 -25.34
C ARG A 236 9.66 -18.31 -25.83
N GLY A 237 8.67 -19.20 -26.01
CA GLY A 237 8.87 -20.55 -26.53
C GLY A 237 9.36 -21.56 -25.47
N ASN A 238 9.46 -21.20 -24.22
CA ASN A 238 9.84 -22.11 -23.14
C ASN A 238 8.68 -22.28 -22.15
N ALA A 239 7.82 -23.28 -22.40
CA ALA A 239 6.64 -23.50 -21.52
C ALA A 239 7.05 -23.95 -20.12
N GLU A 240 8.05 -24.81 -19.97
CA GLU A 240 8.53 -25.27 -18.67
C GLU A 240 9.03 -24.13 -17.82
N PHE A 241 9.76 -23.17 -18.39
CA PHE A 241 10.20 -21.96 -17.72
C PHE A 241 9.01 -21.12 -17.25
N ASN A 242 7.99 -20.94 -18.10
CA ASN A 242 6.85 -20.06 -17.83
C ASN A 242 5.83 -20.65 -16.85
N GLU A 243 5.71 -21.98 -16.78
CA GLU A 243 4.73 -22.69 -15.94
C GLU A 243 5.24 -22.96 -14.53
N ALA A 244 6.54 -22.85 -14.29
CA ALA A 244 7.09 -23.04 -12.96
C ALA A 244 6.58 -21.95 -12.01
N LYS A 245 6.23 -22.36 -10.80
CA LYS A 245 5.77 -21.42 -9.75
C LYS A 245 6.89 -20.44 -9.43
N PHE A 246 6.63 -19.14 -9.56
CA PHE A 246 7.64 -18.09 -9.40
C PHE A 246 8.45 -18.23 -8.10
N GLN A 247 7.77 -18.47 -6.98
CA GLN A 247 8.38 -18.60 -5.65
C GLN A 247 9.28 -19.82 -5.45
N THR A 248 9.36 -20.72 -6.43
CA THR A 248 10.27 -21.89 -6.42
C THR A 248 11.45 -21.71 -7.38
N THR A 249 11.72 -20.50 -7.80
CA THR A 249 12.72 -20.18 -8.83
C THR A 249 13.83 -19.32 -8.25
N PRO A 250 15.05 -19.40 -8.83
CA PRO A 250 16.15 -18.54 -8.43
C PRO A 250 15.83 -17.02 -8.53
N HIS A 251 14.90 -16.64 -9.41
CA HIS A 251 14.45 -15.25 -9.53
C HIS A 251 13.73 -14.77 -8.27
N SER A 252 12.89 -15.61 -7.68
CA SER A 252 12.22 -15.29 -6.42
C SER A 252 13.20 -15.21 -5.26
N ASP A 253 14.14 -16.18 -5.20
CA ASP A 253 15.16 -16.22 -4.15
C ASP A 253 16.02 -14.96 -4.20
N TRP A 254 16.48 -14.56 -5.38
CA TRP A 254 17.27 -13.35 -5.57
C TRP A 254 16.51 -12.09 -5.14
N LEU A 255 15.24 -11.95 -5.51
CA LEU A 255 14.44 -10.80 -5.09
C LEU A 255 14.26 -10.75 -3.58
N LEU A 256 14.09 -11.87 -2.91
CA LEU A 256 13.98 -11.92 -1.45
C LEU A 256 15.26 -11.51 -0.74
N GLU A 257 16.41 -11.86 -1.33
CA GLU A 257 17.71 -11.54 -0.77
C GLU A 257 18.15 -10.10 -1.06
N ASN A 258 17.80 -9.54 -2.24
CA ASN A 258 18.44 -8.32 -2.72
C ASN A 258 17.49 -7.14 -2.97
N SER A 259 16.16 -7.35 -3.10
CA SER A 259 15.23 -6.28 -3.51
C SER A 259 15.23 -5.07 -2.56
N TRP A 260 15.51 -5.29 -1.27
CA TRP A 260 15.56 -4.24 -0.27
C TRP A 260 16.70 -3.23 -0.50
N GLU A 261 17.80 -3.66 -1.10
CA GLU A 261 18.91 -2.77 -1.46
C GLU A 261 18.50 -1.72 -2.51
N TYR A 262 17.47 -2.03 -3.29
CA TYR A 262 16.88 -1.14 -4.31
C TYR A 262 15.57 -0.47 -3.82
N GLY A 263 15.31 -0.54 -2.53
CA GLY A 263 14.13 0.09 -1.93
C GLY A 263 12.83 -0.68 -2.10
N PHE A 264 12.87 -1.98 -2.46
CA PHE A 264 11.68 -2.82 -2.57
C PHE A 264 11.56 -3.82 -1.44
N VAL A 265 10.34 -4.02 -0.96
CA VAL A 265 10.00 -5.05 0.02
C VAL A 265 8.93 -6.00 -0.55
N PHE A 266 8.97 -7.26 -0.11
CA PHE A 266 7.88 -8.18 -0.38
C PHE A 266 6.64 -7.74 0.39
N ARG A 267 5.54 -7.46 -0.34
CA ARG A 267 4.41 -6.69 0.23
C ARG A 267 3.49 -7.49 1.13
N PHE A 268 3.23 -8.77 0.83
CA PHE A 268 2.21 -9.57 1.49
C PHE A 268 2.75 -10.90 2.03
N PRO A 269 3.54 -10.89 3.11
CA PRO A 269 3.97 -12.11 3.76
C PRO A 269 2.78 -12.86 4.37
N VAL A 270 2.61 -14.13 3.95
CA VAL A 270 1.67 -15.06 4.56
C VAL A 270 2.41 -16.34 4.96
N GLU A 271 1.81 -17.18 5.79
CA GLU A 271 2.47 -18.40 6.28
C GLU A 271 3.10 -19.24 5.17
N GLY A 272 4.42 -19.46 5.27
CA GLY A 272 5.17 -20.24 4.29
C GLY A 272 5.19 -19.64 2.88
N TYR A 273 5.06 -18.31 2.74
CA TYR A 273 5.12 -17.63 1.45
C TYR A 273 5.67 -16.20 1.61
N PRO A 274 6.66 -15.81 0.81
CA PRO A 274 7.17 -16.44 -0.43
C PRO A 274 8.08 -17.66 -0.22
N ASN A 275 8.61 -17.88 0.96
CA ASN A 275 9.39 -19.07 1.31
C ASN A 275 8.92 -19.70 2.64
N ALA A 276 9.40 -20.89 2.96
CA ALA A 276 8.92 -21.70 4.09
C ALA A 276 9.18 -21.08 5.47
N SER A 277 10.09 -20.13 5.62
CA SER A 277 10.43 -19.48 6.88
C SER A 277 9.57 -18.27 7.22
N VAL A 278 8.78 -17.79 6.26
CA VAL A 278 7.96 -16.57 6.41
C VAL A 278 6.79 -16.81 7.34
N ALA A 279 6.68 -15.96 8.37
CA ALA A 279 5.54 -15.92 9.26
C ALA A 279 4.34 -15.22 8.58
N ASP A 280 3.12 -15.61 9.03
CA ASP A 280 1.90 -14.97 8.55
C ASP A 280 1.77 -13.54 9.09
N LYS A 281 1.68 -12.57 8.17
CA LYS A 281 1.40 -11.16 8.48
C LYS A 281 0.08 -10.68 7.86
N SER A 282 -0.76 -11.61 7.38
CA SER A 282 -2.05 -11.29 6.75
C SER A 282 -3.00 -10.53 7.66
N TYR A 283 -2.90 -10.74 8.97
CA TYR A 283 -3.68 -10.02 9.99
C TYR A 283 -3.32 -8.51 10.06
N LYS A 284 -2.11 -8.15 9.64
CA LYS A 284 -1.64 -6.75 9.54
C LYS A 284 -1.92 -6.16 8.16
N THR A 285 -1.54 -6.89 7.12
CA THR A 285 -1.65 -6.40 5.73
C THR A 285 -3.09 -6.42 5.20
N GLY A 286 -3.97 -7.23 5.80
CA GLY A 286 -5.33 -7.48 5.31
C GLY A 286 -5.40 -8.34 4.06
N GLU A 287 -4.27 -8.90 3.58
CA GLU A 287 -4.21 -9.76 2.40
C GLU A 287 -3.71 -11.16 2.76
N SER A 288 -4.54 -12.16 2.52
CA SER A 288 -4.24 -13.56 2.82
C SER A 288 -3.84 -14.40 1.61
N LYS A 289 -3.85 -13.81 0.42
CA LYS A 289 -3.47 -14.50 -0.80
C LYS A 289 -1.97 -14.50 -1.01
N LYS A 290 -1.50 -15.57 -1.63
CA LYS A 290 -0.11 -15.73 -2.05
C LYS A 290 0.12 -14.96 -3.36
N LEU A 291 0.60 -13.73 -3.27
CA LEU A 291 0.81 -12.80 -4.38
C LEU A 291 2.29 -12.40 -4.45
N SER A 292 2.90 -12.53 -5.63
CA SER A 292 4.28 -12.08 -5.87
C SER A 292 4.31 -10.57 -6.14
N VAL A 293 4.00 -9.78 -5.10
CA VAL A 293 3.93 -8.32 -5.15
C VAL A 293 5.10 -7.73 -4.38
N TYR A 294 5.83 -6.84 -5.05
CA TYR A 294 6.89 -6.03 -4.46
C TYR A 294 6.46 -4.57 -4.41
N ARG A 295 6.79 -3.92 -3.30
CA ARG A 295 6.45 -2.52 -3.02
C ARG A 295 7.70 -1.69 -2.86
N TYR A 296 7.78 -0.59 -3.63
CA TYR A 296 8.79 0.45 -3.42
C TYR A 296 8.46 1.26 -2.16
N VAL A 297 9.39 1.30 -1.24
CA VAL A 297 9.32 2.08 0.00
C VAL A 297 10.51 3.03 0.16
N GLY A 298 11.47 2.97 -0.77
CA GLY A 298 12.77 3.65 -0.71
C GLY A 298 13.81 2.85 0.05
N GLU A 299 15.09 3.00 -0.32
CA GLU A 299 16.21 2.19 0.18
C GLU A 299 16.33 2.22 1.71
N VAL A 300 16.22 3.41 2.31
CA VAL A 300 16.35 3.59 3.76
C VAL A 300 15.28 2.83 4.54
N ASN A 301 14.01 2.97 4.12
CA ASN A 301 12.91 2.25 4.76
C ASN A 301 13.03 0.74 4.53
N ALA A 302 13.38 0.33 3.31
CA ALA A 302 13.53 -1.08 2.96
C ALA A 302 14.64 -1.75 3.79
N ALA A 303 15.77 -1.08 3.99
CA ALA A 303 16.88 -1.59 4.82
C ALA A 303 16.43 -1.82 6.28
N VAL A 304 15.71 -0.87 6.89
CA VAL A 304 15.21 -1.03 8.26
C VAL A 304 14.14 -2.12 8.34
N MET A 305 13.21 -2.17 7.38
CA MET A 305 12.18 -3.21 7.33
C MET A 305 12.77 -4.61 7.17
N HIS A 306 13.83 -4.72 6.36
CA HIS A 306 14.57 -5.97 6.15
C HIS A 306 15.29 -6.41 7.43
N GLU A 307 16.04 -5.52 8.07
CA GLU A 307 16.78 -5.81 9.31
C GLU A 307 15.87 -6.23 10.47
N MET A 308 14.67 -5.63 10.54
CA MET A 308 13.70 -5.90 11.61
C MET A 308 12.67 -6.98 11.25
N ASP A 309 12.69 -7.52 10.04
CA ASP A 309 11.64 -8.43 9.51
C ASP A 309 10.22 -7.87 9.67
N LEU A 310 10.00 -6.59 9.34
CA LEU A 310 8.71 -5.93 9.47
C LEU A 310 8.00 -5.82 8.11
N CYS A 311 6.67 -6.09 8.09
CA CYS A 311 5.85 -5.62 6.98
C CYS A 311 5.59 -4.11 7.09
N MET A 312 5.07 -3.51 6.04
CA MET A 312 4.90 -2.06 5.95
C MET A 312 4.02 -1.49 7.07
N GLU A 313 2.95 -2.17 7.42
CA GLU A 313 2.05 -1.80 8.51
C GLU A 313 2.78 -1.81 9.87
N GLU A 314 3.50 -2.89 10.18
CA GLU A 314 4.27 -3.01 11.42
C GLU A 314 5.37 -1.95 11.50
N TYR A 315 6.03 -1.65 10.38
CA TYR A 315 7.07 -0.64 10.33
C TYR A 315 6.53 0.77 10.61
N ILE A 316 5.38 1.15 10.01
CA ILE A 316 4.78 2.46 10.29
C ILE A 316 4.31 2.52 11.75
N GLU A 317 3.70 1.45 12.29
CA GLU A 317 3.32 1.36 13.70
C GLU A 317 4.56 1.51 14.61
N TYR A 318 5.67 0.84 14.27
CA TYR A 318 6.94 0.98 14.98
C TYR A 318 7.43 2.43 14.99
N LEU A 319 7.36 3.14 13.85
CA LEU A 319 7.75 4.55 13.77
C LEU A 319 6.76 5.50 14.47
N VAL A 320 5.52 5.09 14.73
CA VAL A 320 4.61 5.84 15.61
C VAL A 320 5.10 5.80 17.05
N ASP A 321 5.59 4.64 17.50
CA ASP A 321 6.11 4.45 18.87
C ASP A 321 7.56 4.93 19.01
N HIS A 322 8.36 4.84 17.95
CA HIS A 322 9.77 5.23 17.88
C HIS A 322 9.99 6.26 16.75
N PRO A 323 9.53 7.51 16.93
CA PRO A 323 9.50 8.50 15.85
C PRO A 323 10.87 9.01 15.38
N HIS A 324 11.96 8.62 16.02
CA HIS A 324 13.30 8.92 15.60
C HIS A 324 14.19 7.69 15.83
N ILE A 325 14.70 7.12 14.75
CA ILE A 325 15.59 5.96 14.78
C ILE A 325 16.76 6.16 13.85
N ALA A 326 17.86 5.43 14.08
CA ALA A 326 18.98 5.40 13.16
C ALA A 326 19.52 3.98 12.98
N LEU A 327 19.89 3.64 11.74
CA LEU A 327 20.56 2.40 11.39
C LEU A 327 22.07 2.66 11.29
N TYR A 328 22.80 1.85 12.01
CA TYR A 328 24.27 1.84 12.02
C TYR A 328 24.80 0.56 11.40
N GLU A 329 25.86 0.70 10.62
CA GLU A 329 26.66 -0.44 10.13
C GLU A 329 28.09 -0.30 10.67
N ASN A 330 28.55 -1.31 11.40
CA ASN A 330 29.87 -1.34 12.01
C ASN A 330 30.22 -0.06 12.81
N GLY A 331 29.23 0.45 13.54
CA GLY A 331 29.36 1.63 14.39
C GLY A 331 29.27 2.98 13.65
N VAL A 332 29.02 2.97 12.34
CA VAL A 332 28.86 4.18 11.53
C VAL A 332 27.38 4.36 11.17
N MET A 333 26.82 5.52 11.45
CA MET A 333 25.46 5.85 11.06
C MET A 333 25.36 5.88 9.55
N LYS A 334 24.49 5.04 9.01
CA LYS A 334 24.19 4.95 7.59
C LYS A 334 22.91 5.66 7.23
N TYR A 335 21.86 5.44 8.03
CA TYR A 335 20.55 6.01 7.84
C TYR A 335 19.99 6.59 9.13
N GLU A 336 19.23 7.67 9.01
CA GLU A 336 18.47 8.27 10.10
C GLU A 336 17.04 8.53 9.62
N ILE A 337 16.06 8.13 10.41
CA ILE A 337 14.64 8.19 10.06
C ILE A 337 13.89 8.96 11.12
N VAL A 338 13.11 9.95 10.71
CA VAL A 338 12.24 10.72 11.60
C VAL A 338 10.82 10.69 11.09
N ARG A 339 9.88 10.25 11.91
CA ARG A 339 8.46 10.37 11.66
C ARG A 339 7.89 11.59 12.38
N MET A 340 7.23 12.47 11.64
CA MET A 340 6.53 13.64 12.18
C MET A 340 5.03 13.44 12.06
N ASP A 341 4.31 13.68 13.15
CA ASP A 341 2.84 13.75 13.12
C ASP A 341 2.41 15.07 12.48
N ILE A 342 1.58 14.99 11.46
CA ILE A 342 0.99 16.14 10.76
C ILE A 342 -0.55 16.17 10.90
N GLY A 343 -1.12 15.20 11.61
CA GLY A 343 -2.55 15.06 11.82
C GLY A 343 -3.32 14.94 10.49
N ALA A 344 -4.39 15.71 10.35
CA ALA A 344 -5.24 15.72 9.17
C ALA A 344 -4.78 16.72 8.08
N SER A 345 -3.53 17.20 8.12
CA SER A 345 -3.03 18.14 7.10
C SER A 345 -3.01 17.49 5.72
N THR A 346 -3.55 18.20 4.73
CA THR A 346 -3.56 17.81 3.30
C THR A 346 -2.74 18.75 2.42
N GLY A 347 -1.99 19.66 3.03
CA GLY A 347 -1.15 20.64 2.32
C GLY A 347 0.33 20.27 2.29
N ASP A 348 1.13 21.22 1.81
CA ASP A 348 2.58 21.16 1.89
C ASP A 348 3.04 21.14 3.35
N VAL A 349 4.14 20.46 3.63
CA VAL A 349 4.67 20.27 4.97
C VAL A 349 6.10 20.79 5.05
N THR A 350 6.45 21.40 6.18
CA THR A 350 7.84 21.75 6.49
C THR A 350 8.43 20.68 7.38
N VAL A 351 9.50 20.03 6.91
CA VAL A 351 10.25 19.01 7.64
C VAL A 351 11.64 19.53 8.03
N GLU A 352 12.27 18.84 8.96
CA GLU A 352 13.65 19.09 9.35
C GLU A 352 14.58 18.01 8.75
N ILE A 353 15.68 18.41 8.14
CA ILE A 353 16.69 17.54 7.53
C ILE A 353 18.06 17.88 8.15
N ALA A 354 18.80 16.89 8.61
CA ALA A 354 20.16 17.09 9.08
C ALA A 354 21.05 17.59 7.93
N ARG A 355 21.81 18.67 8.15
CA ARG A 355 22.68 19.26 7.11
C ARG A 355 23.84 18.34 6.70
N SER A 356 24.14 17.35 7.52
CA SER A 356 25.17 16.32 7.25
C SER A 356 24.65 15.19 6.33
N ALA A 357 23.33 15.08 6.15
CA ALA A 357 22.78 14.09 5.23
C ALA A 357 23.23 14.37 3.79
N ARG A 358 23.68 13.31 3.10
CA ARG A 358 24.05 13.38 1.67
C ARG A 358 22.84 13.42 0.78
N ASP A 359 21.80 12.70 1.18
CA ASP A 359 20.53 12.62 0.47
C ASP A 359 19.39 12.42 1.47
N TYR A 360 18.18 12.73 1.03
CA TYR A 360 16.99 12.52 1.83
C TYR A 360 15.77 12.22 0.97
N SER A 361 14.81 11.51 1.54
CA SER A 361 13.47 11.33 0.99
C SER A 361 12.41 11.65 2.04
N VAL A 362 11.23 12.06 1.57
CA VAL A 362 10.11 12.40 2.45
C VAL A 362 8.84 11.78 1.90
N SER A 363 8.06 11.14 2.75
CA SER A 363 6.84 10.44 2.35
C SER A 363 5.71 10.61 3.34
N TYR A 364 4.49 10.78 2.84
CA TYR A 364 3.27 10.65 3.65
C TYR A 364 2.97 9.17 3.90
N ASP A 365 2.68 8.82 5.15
CA ASP A 365 2.41 7.43 5.56
C ASP A 365 0.94 6.99 5.46
N ASN A 366 0.03 7.92 5.19
CA ASN A 366 -1.43 7.73 5.23
C ASN A 366 -1.99 7.30 6.61
N MET A 367 -1.20 7.46 7.66
CA MET A 367 -1.57 7.26 9.07
C MET A 367 -1.43 8.56 9.90
N GLY A 368 -1.46 9.72 9.21
CA GLY A 368 -1.36 11.04 9.83
C GLY A 368 0.07 11.51 10.06
N GLY A 369 1.07 10.84 9.50
CA GLY A 369 2.47 11.19 9.64
C GLY A 369 3.19 11.39 8.32
N VAL A 370 4.36 12.01 8.43
CA VAL A 370 5.36 12.14 7.37
C VAL A 370 6.65 11.49 7.85
N ILE A 371 7.19 10.61 7.04
CA ILE A 371 8.44 9.90 7.30
C ILE A 371 9.55 10.58 6.49
N VAL A 372 10.57 11.05 7.18
CA VAL A 372 11.79 11.65 6.63
C VAL A 372 12.91 10.64 6.77
N CYS A 373 13.51 10.27 5.66
CA CYS A 373 14.67 9.37 5.61
C CYS A 373 15.89 10.12 5.15
N MET A 374 17.01 9.94 5.81
CA MET A 374 18.28 10.60 5.52
C MET A 374 19.38 9.55 5.38
N SER A 375 20.29 9.74 4.41
CA SER A 375 21.47 8.90 4.17
C SER A 375 22.77 9.68 4.48
N TYR A 376 23.79 9.01 5.01
CA TYR A 376 25.07 9.61 5.43
C TYR A 376 26.28 9.04 4.69
#